data_ae6d10d83094e595b9173fc8f9597029
#
_entry.id   ae6d10d83094e595b9173fc8f9597029
#
_cell.length_a   1.000
_cell.length_b   1.000
_cell.length_c   1.000
_cell.angle_alpha   90.00
_cell.angle_beta   90.00
_cell.angle_gamma   90.00
#
_symmetry.space_group_name_H-M   'P 1'
#
loop_
_entity.id
_entity.type
_entity.pdbx_description
1 polymer ?
#
loop_
_entity_poly.entity_id
_entity_poly.type
_entity_poly.pdbx_seq_one_letter_code
_entity_poly.pdbx_strand_id
1 'polypeptide(L)'
;MPSRSLRCAVLLAAGAPFVAVPARAQGIISPFAGHTYQPGIDVRDYDIRLDLPDTGAFIRGDVTVTVRRAAGVSTLRLDLVDRLTVRGIEVNGLAVGPVHAHDRIEVPLGGATGDSVSVRVRYDGAVTDGLVVLKDAQGRWTWFGDNWPNRTRQWLPTVDHPSDKATVSWTVRAPNGRTVVANGTLVGLRSLGGCDARLSETRWREAQPIPTYLMVIGAGPLVNVPLATTGCAQADVSRCVPQSVYLMPEHQEWLPGPFAAAAPIVALFESRIGPFPYEKLAHVQSATRFGGMENATAIFYAYDLFAKRTMGEGIIAHETAHQWFGDAVTEREWGHLWLSEGFATYFAALWTQKSRGDPAFRAEMATIREQILADSVVAHRPVIDTTQTDYLALLNTNSYQKGGYVLYMLHRQLGDSAFFGGLRSYYTNHRHGNALTDDLRAELEHSAGRPLGQFFDQWLRRPGVAEPSIGWAYDASDSTVTLAVQQDSTHGAYELPLTVLIGEPAAGQRRIDVTIPARARAVVALPGRFPARPTSLTFDPDHFLLARIGHP
;
A
#
# COMPACT_ATOMS: atom_id res chain seq x y z
N MET A 1 -68.63 -33.69 41.23
CA MET A 1 -69.19 -32.95 40.06
C MET A 1 -68.03 -32.49 39.27
N PRO A 2 -68.04 -32.59 37.96
CA PRO A 2 -66.89 -33.15 37.22
C PRO A 2 -65.90 -32.12 36.71
N SER A 3 -64.65 -32.57 36.71
CA SER A 3 -63.49 -31.91 36.16
C SER A 3 -63.50 -31.86 34.60
N ARG A 4 -63.29 -30.71 34.02
CA ARG A 4 -63.05 -30.57 32.58
C ARG A 4 -61.53 -30.55 32.31
N SER A 5 -61.07 -31.63 31.68
CA SER A 5 -59.72 -31.76 31.10
C SER A 5 -59.55 -30.91 29.82
N LEU A 6 -58.61 -29.98 29.83
CA LEU A 6 -58.18 -29.27 28.63
C LEU A 6 -57.08 -30.11 27.93
N ARG A 7 -57.37 -30.57 26.73
CA ARG A 7 -56.38 -31.21 25.85
C ARG A 7 -55.58 -30.12 25.11
N CYS A 8 -54.28 -30.03 25.40
CA CYS A 8 -53.35 -29.28 24.59
C CYS A 8 -53.01 -30.06 23.30
N ALA A 9 -53.31 -29.47 22.17
CA ALA A 9 -52.86 -29.97 20.88
C ALA A 9 -51.41 -29.55 20.65
N VAL A 10 -50.55 -30.53 20.46
CA VAL A 10 -49.15 -30.33 20.07
C VAL A 10 -49.11 -30.18 18.54
N LEU A 11 -48.79 -28.98 18.05
CA LEU A 11 -48.45 -28.75 16.64
C LEU A 11 -47.01 -29.21 16.40
N LEU A 12 -46.83 -30.30 15.67
CA LEU A 12 -45.56 -30.72 15.09
C LEU A 12 -45.20 -29.77 13.95
N ALA A 13 -44.23 -28.88 14.16
CA ALA A 13 -43.60 -28.13 13.11
C ALA A 13 -42.62 -29.05 12.35
N ALA A 14 -42.88 -29.30 11.08
CA ALA A 14 -42.00 -30.03 10.17
C ALA A 14 -40.71 -29.21 9.97
N GLY A 15 -39.61 -29.69 10.52
CA GLY A 15 -38.26 -29.13 10.30
C GLY A 15 -37.80 -29.38 8.87
N ALA A 16 -37.55 -28.32 8.14
CA ALA A 16 -36.81 -28.40 6.88
C ALA A 16 -35.38 -28.89 7.14
N PRO A 17 -34.80 -29.74 6.29
CA PRO A 17 -33.44 -30.20 6.50
C PRO A 17 -32.46 -29.02 6.29
N PHE A 18 -31.71 -28.69 7.33
CA PHE A 18 -30.51 -27.85 7.20
C PHE A 18 -29.51 -28.60 6.31
N VAL A 19 -29.33 -28.13 5.08
CA VAL A 19 -28.19 -28.51 4.24
C VAL A 19 -26.96 -27.89 4.90
N ALA A 20 -26.18 -28.68 5.61
CA ALA A 20 -24.87 -28.26 6.10
C ALA A 20 -23.97 -27.97 4.87
N VAL A 21 -23.68 -26.69 4.64
CA VAL A 21 -22.61 -26.29 3.73
C VAL A 21 -21.31 -26.85 4.32
N PRO A 22 -20.55 -27.69 3.58
CA PRO A 22 -19.32 -28.21 4.11
C PRO A 22 -18.40 -27.01 4.43
N ALA A 23 -17.97 -26.89 5.69
CA ALA A 23 -16.90 -26.00 6.07
C ALA A 23 -15.71 -26.32 5.13
N ARG A 24 -15.32 -25.34 4.29
CA ARG A 24 -14.08 -25.45 3.56
C ARG A 24 -13.01 -25.79 4.59
N ALA A 25 -12.41 -26.99 4.47
CA ALA A 25 -11.19 -27.29 5.19
C ALA A 25 -10.21 -26.16 4.86
N GLN A 26 -9.93 -25.29 5.83
CA GLN A 26 -8.79 -24.40 5.74
C GLN A 26 -7.58 -25.32 5.64
N GLY A 27 -7.11 -25.56 4.40
CA GLY A 27 -5.86 -26.24 4.18
C GLY A 27 -4.82 -25.53 5.03
N ILE A 28 -4.02 -26.28 5.76
CA ILE A 28 -2.89 -25.74 6.54
C ILE A 28 -2.04 -24.98 5.54
N ILE A 29 -2.20 -23.64 5.50
CA ILE A 29 -1.36 -22.79 4.65
C ILE A 29 0.05 -22.97 5.17
N SER A 30 0.96 -23.41 4.29
CA SER A 30 2.38 -23.54 4.64
C SER A 30 2.84 -22.21 5.23
N PRO A 31 3.56 -22.17 6.38
CA PRO A 31 4.11 -20.96 6.95
C PRO A 31 5.10 -20.25 6.01
N PHE A 32 5.49 -20.91 4.90
CA PHE A 32 6.34 -20.36 3.84
C PHE A 32 5.54 -19.98 2.59
N ALA A 33 4.21 -20.04 2.64
CA ALA A 33 3.37 -19.61 1.53
C ALA A 33 3.57 -18.10 1.31
N GLY A 34 3.96 -17.73 0.10
CA GLY A 34 4.20 -16.32 -0.25
C GLY A 34 5.68 -15.90 -0.24
N HIS A 35 6.59 -16.65 0.37
CA HIS A 35 8.03 -16.34 0.36
C HIS A 35 8.65 -16.78 -0.99
N THR A 36 8.48 -15.97 -2.02
CA THR A 36 8.87 -16.29 -3.40
C THR A 36 10.35 -16.07 -3.66
N TYR A 37 10.96 -15.08 -2.98
CA TYR A 37 12.37 -14.69 -3.17
C TYR A 37 13.34 -15.74 -2.61
N GLN A 38 13.04 -16.29 -1.43
CA GLN A 38 13.81 -17.35 -0.80
C GLN A 38 12.87 -18.45 -0.26
N PRO A 39 12.39 -19.37 -1.14
CA PRO A 39 11.43 -20.39 -0.74
C PRO A 39 11.91 -21.24 0.42
N GLY A 40 11.05 -21.44 1.41
CA GLY A 40 11.35 -22.24 2.61
C GLY A 40 12.15 -21.49 3.69
N ILE A 41 12.35 -20.20 3.53
CA ILE A 41 12.86 -19.27 4.56
C ILE A 41 11.75 -18.27 4.89
N ASP A 42 11.59 -17.99 6.17
CA ASP A 42 10.66 -17.02 6.74
C ASP A 42 11.42 -16.29 7.88
N VAL A 43 11.80 -15.04 7.65
CA VAL A 43 12.45 -14.25 8.69
C VAL A 43 11.39 -13.75 9.67
N ARG A 44 11.60 -14.01 10.95
CA ARG A 44 10.67 -13.66 12.02
C ARG A 44 11.03 -12.37 12.74
N ASP A 45 12.32 -12.09 12.87
CA ASP A 45 12.78 -10.94 13.62
C ASP A 45 14.17 -10.50 13.17
N TYR A 46 14.40 -9.18 13.17
CA TYR A 46 15.71 -8.54 13.07
C TYR A 46 16.00 -7.78 14.36
N ASP A 47 17.04 -8.18 15.14
CA ASP A 47 17.62 -7.38 16.23
C ASP A 47 18.84 -6.65 15.66
N ILE A 48 18.70 -5.37 15.42
CA ILE A 48 19.69 -4.53 14.73
C ILE A 48 20.35 -3.60 15.75
N ARG A 49 21.66 -3.73 15.90
CA ARG A 49 22.51 -2.80 16.65
C ARG A 49 23.37 -2.04 15.67
N LEU A 50 23.30 -0.71 15.72
CA LEU A 50 23.99 0.17 14.78
C LEU A 50 24.74 1.26 15.52
N ASP A 51 26.02 1.40 15.23
CA ASP A 51 26.84 2.51 15.70
C ASP A 51 27.01 3.54 14.57
N LEU A 52 26.49 4.75 14.78
CA LEU A 52 26.65 5.88 13.89
C LEU A 52 27.88 6.69 14.27
N PRO A 53 28.70 7.15 13.31
CA PRO A 53 29.90 7.93 13.58
C PRO A 53 29.58 9.36 14.01
N ASP A 54 30.56 10.06 14.56
CA ASP A 54 30.47 11.51 14.82
C ASP A 54 30.30 12.29 13.50
N THR A 55 30.94 11.79 12.44
CA THR A 55 30.93 12.42 11.10
C THR A 55 31.04 11.36 9.99
N GLY A 56 30.39 11.61 8.85
CA GLY A 56 30.51 10.78 7.66
C GLY A 56 29.65 9.51 7.68
N ALA A 57 30.01 8.58 6.81
CA ALA A 57 29.14 7.47 6.40
C ALA A 57 29.63 6.08 6.86
N PHE A 58 30.67 6.01 7.71
CA PHE A 58 31.20 4.73 8.17
C PHE A 58 30.38 4.21 9.35
N ILE A 59 29.68 3.09 9.16
CA ILE A 59 28.84 2.46 10.18
C ILE A 59 29.46 1.15 10.68
N ARG A 60 29.03 0.72 11.90
CA ARG A 60 29.24 -0.64 12.41
C ARG A 60 27.89 -1.23 12.75
N GLY A 61 27.64 -2.44 12.24
CA GLY A 61 26.40 -3.16 12.46
C GLY A 61 26.65 -4.52 13.12
N ASP A 62 25.73 -4.90 13.99
CA ASP A 62 25.65 -6.21 14.64
C ASP A 62 24.17 -6.63 14.59
N VAL A 63 23.83 -7.49 13.63
CA VAL A 63 22.44 -7.86 13.31
C VAL A 63 22.22 -9.31 13.62
N THR A 64 21.22 -9.60 14.45
CA THR A 64 20.73 -10.97 14.66
C THR A 64 19.42 -11.16 13.91
N VAL A 65 19.43 -12.13 13.00
CA VAL A 65 18.27 -12.53 12.18
C VAL A 65 17.72 -13.82 12.73
N THR A 66 16.47 -13.81 13.19
CA THR A 66 15.76 -15.02 13.62
C THR A 66 14.95 -15.56 12.44
N VAL A 67 15.30 -16.75 12.00
CA VAL A 67 14.74 -17.37 10.79
C VAL A 67 13.99 -18.64 11.13
N ARG A 68 12.83 -18.82 10.54
CA ARG A 68 12.16 -20.11 10.44
C ARG A 68 12.50 -20.73 9.07
N ARG A 69 12.84 -22.01 9.05
CA ARG A 69 13.19 -22.73 7.82
C ARG A 69 12.34 -23.97 7.59
N ALA A 70 12.06 -24.27 6.35
CA ALA A 70 11.44 -25.53 5.96
C ALA A 70 12.43 -26.69 6.10
N ALA A 71 11.91 -27.92 6.25
CA ALA A 71 12.73 -29.12 6.26
C ALA A 71 13.55 -29.22 4.96
N GLY A 72 14.84 -29.56 5.09
CA GLY A 72 15.76 -29.69 3.96
C GLY A 72 16.42 -28.38 3.49
N VAL A 73 15.98 -27.22 3.97
CA VAL A 73 16.68 -25.95 3.68
C VAL A 73 17.95 -25.85 4.51
N SER A 74 19.08 -25.83 3.84
CA SER A 74 20.43 -25.89 4.46
C SER A 74 21.21 -24.57 4.38
N THR A 75 20.68 -23.55 3.68
CA THR A 75 21.37 -22.27 3.46
C THR A 75 20.39 -21.12 3.61
N LEU A 76 20.79 -20.09 4.36
CA LEU A 76 20.18 -18.77 4.38
C LEU A 76 21.01 -17.85 3.50
N ARG A 77 20.36 -17.08 2.64
CA ARG A 77 20.95 -15.99 1.87
C ARG A 77 20.49 -14.65 2.42
N LEU A 78 21.45 -13.80 2.79
CA LEU A 78 21.21 -12.42 3.16
C LEU A 78 21.83 -11.52 2.11
N ASP A 79 21.06 -10.55 1.64
CA ASP A 79 21.55 -9.53 0.72
C ASP A 79 22.33 -8.48 1.50
N LEU A 80 23.56 -8.22 1.10
CA LEU A 80 24.43 -7.17 1.64
C LEU A 80 25.51 -6.85 0.59
N VAL A 81 25.71 -5.59 0.30
CA VAL A 81 26.70 -5.16 -0.69
C VAL A 81 28.15 -5.49 -0.28
N ASP A 82 28.96 -5.91 -1.24
CA ASP A 82 30.36 -6.35 -1.02
C ASP A 82 31.28 -5.28 -0.41
N ARG A 83 30.91 -3.99 -0.53
CA ARG A 83 31.65 -2.87 0.06
C ARG A 83 31.60 -2.86 1.59
N LEU A 84 30.61 -3.51 2.22
CA LEU A 84 30.53 -3.68 3.66
C LEU A 84 31.25 -4.95 4.06
N THR A 85 32.23 -4.83 4.93
CA THR A 85 33.06 -5.97 5.32
C THR A 85 32.40 -6.77 6.42
N VAL A 86 32.06 -8.04 6.17
CA VAL A 86 31.58 -8.98 7.19
C VAL A 86 32.75 -9.38 8.10
N ARG A 87 32.62 -9.10 9.39
CA ARG A 87 33.64 -9.37 10.44
C ARG A 87 33.46 -10.71 11.12
N GLY A 88 32.24 -11.28 11.06
CA GLY A 88 31.96 -12.60 11.62
C GLY A 88 30.51 -12.97 11.50
N ILE A 89 30.26 -14.27 11.40
CA ILE A 89 28.91 -14.83 11.41
C ILE A 89 28.84 -15.94 12.46
N GLU A 90 27.73 -15.98 13.18
CA GLU A 90 27.40 -17.01 14.16
C GLU A 90 26.03 -17.62 13.81
N VAL A 91 25.90 -18.93 13.84
CA VAL A 91 24.64 -19.67 13.73
C VAL A 91 24.38 -20.36 15.07
N ASN A 92 23.30 -20.00 15.75
CA ASN A 92 22.98 -20.46 17.10
C ASN A 92 24.16 -20.30 18.08
N GLY A 93 24.92 -19.20 17.97
CA GLY A 93 26.09 -18.90 18.80
C GLY A 93 27.38 -19.58 18.39
N LEU A 94 27.37 -20.42 17.36
CA LEU A 94 28.58 -21.07 16.84
C LEU A 94 29.09 -20.30 15.61
N ALA A 95 30.38 -19.94 15.63
CA ALA A 95 31.04 -19.24 14.54
C ALA A 95 31.06 -20.11 13.26
N VAL A 96 30.69 -19.51 12.13
CA VAL A 96 30.76 -20.13 10.81
C VAL A 96 31.57 -19.26 9.85
N GLY A 97 32.23 -19.90 8.88
CA GLY A 97 32.94 -19.18 7.82
C GLY A 97 31.97 -18.46 6.89
N PRO A 98 32.05 -17.12 6.72
CA PRO A 98 31.18 -16.43 5.77
C PRO A 98 31.63 -16.67 4.33
N VAL A 99 30.66 -16.81 3.45
CA VAL A 99 30.84 -16.55 2.02
C VAL A 99 30.08 -15.26 1.73
N HIS A 100 30.82 -14.17 1.48
CA HIS A 100 30.27 -12.86 1.14
C HIS A 100 30.84 -12.46 -0.22
N ALA A 101 30.01 -12.53 -1.25
CA ALA A 101 30.36 -12.19 -2.62
C ALA A 101 29.10 -11.89 -3.45
N HIS A 102 29.24 -11.06 -4.48
CA HIS A 102 28.15 -10.68 -5.39
C HIS A 102 26.97 -10.05 -4.63
N ASP A 103 27.28 -9.15 -3.68
CA ASP A 103 26.33 -8.45 -2.84
C ASP A 103 25.40 -9.40 -2.03
N ARG A 104 25.93 -10.57 -1.62
CA ARG A 104 25.19 -11.60 -0.90
C ARG A 104 26.05 -12.35 0.10
N ILE A 105 25.49 -12.62 1.27
CA ILE A 105 26.05 -13.50 2.28
C ILE A 105 25.34 -14.85 2.18
N GLU A 106 26.10 -15.94 2.01
CA GLU A 106 25.58 -17.31 2.13
C GLU A 106 25.96 -17.89 3.50
N VAL A 107 24.95 -18.25 4.28
CA VAL A 107 25.10 -18.77 5.64
C VAL A 107 24.69 -20.25 5.65
N PRO A 108 25.62 -21.19 5.91
CA PRO A 108 25.27 -22.61 6.03
C PRO A 108 24.50 -22.87 7.33
N LEU A 109 23.29 -23.43 7.20
CA LEU A 109 22.41 -23.78 8.33
C LEU A 109 22.51 -25.29 8.71
N GLY A 110 23.39 -26.06 8.07
CA GLY A 110 23.43 -27.52 8.14
C GLY A 110 23.70 -28.10 9.54
N GLY A 111 24.33 -27.35 10.45
CA GLY A 111 24.56 -27.75 11.84
C GLY A 111 23.44 -27.36 12.82
N ALA A 112 22.47 -26.56 12.38
CA ALA A 112 21.38 -26.10 13.24
C ALA A 112 20.32 -27.20 13.43
N THR A 113 19.91 -27.43 14.65
CA THR A 113 18.78 -28.30 15.00
C THR A 113 17.48 -27.51 15.07
N GLY A 114 16.38 -28.09 14.61
CA GLY A 114 15.07 -27.45 14.64
C GLY A 114 14.78 -26.58 13.41
N ASP A 115 13.59 -25.99 13.39
CA ASP A 115 13.07 -25.12 12.34
C ASP A 115 13.38 -23.63 12.59
N SER A 116 13.68 -23.23 13.83
CA SER A 116 14.06 -21.86 14.22
C SER A 116 15.56 -21.76 14.39
N VAL A 117 16.19 -20.81 13.68
CA VAL A 117 17.63 -20.58 13.65
C VAL A 117 17.94 -19.12 13.89
N SER A 118 18.91 -18.82 14.76
CA SER A 118 19.44 -17.47 14.98
C SER A 118 20.77 -17.31 14.23
N VAL A 119 20.82 -16.29 13.37
CA VAL A 119 22.03 -15.95 12.60
C VAL A 119 22.45 -14.53 12.97
N ARG A 120 23.64 -14.36 13.53
CA ARG A 120 24.22 -13.07 13.89
C ARG A 120 25.30 -12.71 12.90
N VAL A 121 25.21 -11.51 12.33
CA VAL A 121 26.17 -10.95 11.37
C VAL A 121 26.76 -9.67 11.93
N ARG A 122 28.08 -9.62 12.07
CA ARG A 122 28.83 -8.41 12.43
C ARG A 122 29.55 -7.89 11.20
N TYR A 123 29.40 -6.61 10.94
CA TYR A 123 29.98 -5.96 9.75
C TYR A 123 30.28 -4.49 9.99
N ASP A 124 31.08 -3.90 9.11
CA ASP A 124 31.32 -2.47 9.08
C ASP A 124 31.68 -1.98 7.67
N GLY A 125 31.62 -0.67 7.48
CA GLY A 125 32.02 -0.05 6.23
C GLY A 125 31.36 1.30 5.98
N ALA A 126 31.75 1.95 4.89
CA ALA A 126 31.13 3.19 4.45
C ALA A 126 29.91 2.91 3.57
N VAL A 127 28.76 3.47 3.95
CA VAL A 127 27.53 3.39 3.15
C VAL A 127 27.52 4.47 2.09
N THR A 128 26.92 4.19 0.95
CA THR A 128 26.81 5.13 -0.19
C THR A 128 25.39 5.24 -0.73
N ASP A 129 24.49 4.32 -0.35
CA ASP A 129 23.08 4.29 -0.71
C ASP A 129 22.29 3.54 0.38
N GLY A 130 20.95 3.58 0.34
CA GLY A 130 20.06 2.95 1.30
C GLY A 130 20.01 3.63 2.67
N LEU A 131 21.14 4.08 3.19
CA LEU A 131 21.24 5.03 4.31
C LEU A 131 21.84 6.33 3.76
N VAL A 132 21.02 7.35 3.60
CA VAL A 132 21.43 8.69 3.11
C VAL A 132 22.14 9.41 4.23
N VAL A 133 23.42 9.73 4.03
CA VAL A 133 24.28 10.41 5.00
C VAL A 133 24.72 11.74 4.41
N LEU A 134 24.29 12.84 5.02
CA LEU A 134 24.60 14.17 4.53
C LEU A 134 24.59 15.19 5.67
N LYS A 135 25.07 16.40 5.38
CA LYS A 135 24.91 17.55 6.26
C LYS A 135 23.67 18.32 5.92
N ASP A 136 22.93 18.73 6.96
CA ASP A 136 21.82 19.68 6.78
C ASP A 136 22.31 21.09 6.37
N ALA A 137 21.40 22.03 6.21
CA ALA A 137 21.71 23.41 5.82
C ALA A 137 22.58 24.16 6.85
N GLN A 138 22.64 23.68 8.09
CA GLN A 138 23.48 24.22 9.17
C GLN A 138 24.81 23.45 9.32
N GLY A 139 25.10 22.52 8.41
CA GLY A 139 26.35 21.74 8.42
C GLY A 139 26.39 20.60 9.45
N ARG A 140 25.25 20.23 10.04
CA ARG A 140 25.12 19.15 11.04
C ARG A 140 24.87 17.81 10.34
N TRP A 141 25.57 16.75 10.72
CA TRP A 141 25.42 15.43 10.11
C TRP A 141 24.06 14.80 10.45
N THR A 142 23.47 14.14 9.42
CA THR A 142 22.22 13.41 9.49
C THR A 142 22.32 12.06 8.78
N TRP A 143 21.50 11.09 9.21
CA TRP A 143 21.42 9.73 8.66
C TRP A 143 19.96 9.36 8.52
N PHE A 144 19.51 9.01 7.30
CA PHE A 144 18.13 8.63 7.03
C PHE A 144 18.08 7.39 6.13
N GLY A 145 17.35 6.34 6.56
CA GLY A 145 17.07 5.19 5.73
C GLY A 145 16.22 5.59 4.51
N ASP A 146 16.57 5.07 3.32
CA ASP A 146 15.87 5.30 2.06
C ASP A 146 15.99 4.03 1.21
N ASN A 147 15.19 3.01 1.58
CA ASN A 147 15.40 1.61 1.21
C ASN A 147 14.64 1.16 -0.04
N TRP A 148 13.56 1.85 -0.41
CA TRP A 148 12.73 1.45 -1.56
C TRP A 148 13.54 1.43 -2.85
N PRO A 149 13.45 0.41 -3.72
CA PRO A 149 12.66 -0.82 -3.57
C PRO A 149 13.41 -1.94 -2.84
N ASN A 150 14.72 -2.06 -3.01
CA ASN A 150 15.57 -3.15 -2.51
C ASN A 150 16.97 -2.64 -2.13
N ARG A 151 17.02 -1.47 -1.47
CA ARG A 151 18.26 -0.82 -1.07
C ARG A 151 18.58 -0.97 0.41
N THR A 152 17.79 -1.77 1.16
CA THR A 152 18.12 -2.17 2.53
C THR A 152 19.48 -2.87 2.57
N ARG A 153 19.77 -3.70 1.59
CA ARG A 153 21.07 -4.39 1.40
C ARG A 153 22.29 -3.47 1.29
N GLN A 154 22.07 -2.17 1.05
CA GLN A 154 23.15 -1.21 0.96
C GLN A 154 23.77 -0.88 2.33
N TRP A 155 23.07 -1.24 3.43
CA TRP A 155 23.54 -0.96 4.79
C TRP A 155 23.16 -1.99 5.85
N LEU A 156 22.25 -2.94 5.56
CA LEU A 156 21.80 -4.00 6.47
C LEU A 156 21.80 -5.37 5.77
N PRO A 157 22.27 -6.45 6.43
CA PRO A 157 22.14 -7.81 5.93
C PRO A 157 20.69 -8.30 6.13
N THR A 158 19.95 -8.43 5.05
CA THR A 158 18.50 -8.75 5.08
C THR A 158 18.09 -9.70 3.96
N VAL A 159 16.91 -10.31 4.07
CA VAL A 159 16.19 -10.86 2.93
C VAL A 159 15.43 -9.69 2.30
N ASP A 160 16.05 -9.05 1.31
CA ASP A 160 15.63 -7.74 0.80
C ASP A 160 14.59 -7.87 -0.31
N HIS A 161 13.37 -8.29 0.07
CA HIS A 161 12.24 -8.50 -0.83
C HIS A 161 10.91 -8.30 -0.11
N PRO A 162 9.88 -7.70 -0.72
CA PRO A 162 8.60 -7.39 -0.06
C PRO A 162 7.82 -8.61 0.40
N SER A 163 8.08 -9.80 -0.17
CA SER A 163 7.40 -11.04 0.23
C SER A 163 7.80 -11.58 1.60
N ASP A 164 8.88 -11.08 2.19
CA ASP A 164 9.34 -11.50 3.53
C ASP A 164 9.17 -10.34 4.52
N LYS A 165 8.37 -10.57 5.56
CA LYS A 165 8.04 -9.57 6.59
C LYS A 165 8.48 -10.08 7.95
N ALA A 166 9.10 -9.20 8.72
CA ALA A 166 9.59 -9.52 10.05
C ALA A 166 9.34 -8.37 11.03
N THR A 167 9.36 -8.68 12.32
CA THR A 167 9.47 -7.66 13.36
C THR A 167 10.89 -7.11 13.41
N VAL A 168 11.07 -5.89 13.94
CA VAL A 168 12.40 -5.31 14.06
C VAL A 168 12.62 -4.61 15.39
N SER A 169 13.78 -4.87 16.00
CA SER A 169 14.31 -4.15 17.16
C SER A 169 15.52 -3.33 16.74
N TRP A 170 15.52 -2.05 17.09
CA TRP A 170 16.62 -1.16 16.85
C TRP A 170 17.34 -0.79 18.15
N THR A 171 18.66 -0.90 18.17
CA THR A 171 19.53 -0.34 19.19
C THR A 171 20.56 0.54 18.48
N VAL A 172 20.33 1.85 18.47
CA VAL A 172 21.18 2.80 17.74
C VAL A 172 22.00 3.61 18.72
N ARG A 173 23.31 3.58 18.54
CA ARG A 173 24.26 4.46 19.24
C ARG A 173 24.63 5.62 18.33
N ALA A 174 24.41 6.81 18.81
CA ALA A 174 24.65 8.05 18.06
C ALA A 174 25.32 9.11 18.97
N PRO A 175 26.00 10.10 18.37
CA PRO A 175 26.57 11.21 19.14
C PRO A 175 25.48 11.94 19.94
N ASN A 176 25.81 12.39 21.15
CA ASN A 176 24.92 13.20 21.98
C ASN A 176 24.38 14.41 21.21
N GLY A 177 23.10 14.75 21.44
CA GLY A 177 22.42 15.81 20.72
C GLY A 177 21.84 15.39 19.36
N ARG A 178 21.91 14.09 19.02
CA ARG A 178 21.17 13.51 17.89
C ARG A 178 19.91 12.80 18.41
N THR A 179 18.77 13.19 17.90
CA THR A 179 17.52 12.44 18.09
C THR A 179 17.50 11.30 17.08
N VAL A 180 17.23 10.10 17.57
CA VAL A 180 17.02 8.92 16.71
C VAL A 180 15.56 8.55 16.72
N VAL A 181 14.94 8.48 15.54
CA VAL A 181 13.60 7.95 15.31
C VAL A 181 13.70 6.69 14.44
N ALA A 182 12.88 5.67 14.72
CA ALA A 182 12.84 4.43 13.95
C ALA A 182 11.41 3.87 13.93
N ASN A 183 11.21 2.72 13.27
CA ASN A 183 9.95 2.01 13.29
C ASN A 183 9.52 1.60 14.71
N GLY A 184 8.21 1.57 14.95
CA GLY A 184 7.60 1.09 16.20
C GLY A 184 7.68 2.07 17.37
N THR A 185 7.65 1.57 18.58
CA THR A 185 7.64 2.34 19.83
C THR A 185 9.03 2.55 20.39
N LEU A 186 9.24 3.71 21.05
CA LEU A 186 10.47 3.98 21.80
C LEU A 186 10.50 3.14 23.07
N VAL A 187 11.46 2.21 23.15
CA VAL A 187 11.64 1.30 24.30
C VAL A 187 12.58 1.89 25.35
N GLY A 188 13.54 2.70 24.93
CA GLY A 188 14.48 3.32 25.86
C GLY A 188 15.45 4.30 25.21
N LEU A 189 15.89 5.27 26.02
CA LEU A 189 16.92 6.23 25.68
C LEU A 189 17.84 6.38 26.90
N ARG A 190 19.14 6.25 26.70
CA ARG A 190 20.12 6.44 27.77
C ARG A 190 21.42 7.07 27.25
N SER A 191 22.00 7.95 28.03
CA SER A 191 23.39 8.38 27.82
C SER A 191 24.33 7.27 28.23
N LEU A 192 25.40 7.06 27.46
CA LEU A 192 26.44 6.10 27.81
C LEU A 192 27.48 6.75 28.71
N GLY A 193 28.18 5.93 29.49
CA GLY A 193 29.22 6.38 30.43
C GLY A 193 30.63 5.95 30.01
N GLY A 194 31.64 6.33 30.78
CA GLY A 194 33.03 5.93 30.56
C GLY A 194 33.59 6.41 29.22
N CYS A 195 34.22 5.54 28.46
CA CYS A 195 34.79 5.88 27.14
C CYS A 195 33.75 6.31 26.11
N ASP A 196 32.47 5.95 26.30
CA ASP A 196 31.35 6.25 25.40
C ASP A 196 30.50 7.44 25.88
N ALA A 197 30.95 8.22 26.86
CA ALA A 197 30.19 9.32 27.48
C ALA A 197 29.68 10.39 26.50
N ARG A 198 30.21 10.44 25.28
CA ARG A 198 29.75 11.31 24.20
C ARG A 198 28.65 10.73 23.32
N LEU A 199 28.23 9.49 23.61
CA LEU A 199 27.20 8.77 22.86
C LEU A 199 25.93 8.59 23.69
N SER A 200 24.81 8.50 23.00
CA SER A 200 23.54 8.02 23.53
C SER A 200 23.11 6.74 22.80
N GLU A 201 22.42 5.88 23.50
CA GLU A 201 21.80 4.67 22.96
C GLU A 201 20.28 4.83 22.97
N THR A 202 19.67 4.73 21.79
CA THR A 202 18.21 4.77 21.62
C THR A 202 17.73 3.41 21.16
N ARG A 203 16.65 2.91 21.77
CA ARG A 203 16.06 1.61 21.43
C ARG A 203 14.60 1.78 20.99
N TRP A 204 14.26 1.17 19.86
CA TRP A 204 12.94 1.12 19.29
C TRP A 204 12.51 -0.33 19.02
N ARG A 205 11.22 -0.60 19.01
CA ARG A 205 10.64 -1.90 18.68
C ARG A 205 9.40 -1.76 17.81
N GLU A 206 9.45 -2.35 16.61
CA GLU A 206 8.27 -2.59 15.78
C GLU A 206 7.79 -4.02 16.03
N ALA A 207 6.58 -4.14 16.57
CA ALA A 207 6.04 -5.42 17.00
C ALA A 207 5.22 -6.12 15.90
N GLN A 208 4.81 -5.37 14.87
CA GLN A 208 4.14 -5.94 13.70
C GLN A 208 5.14 -6.28 12.61
N PRO A 209 4.97 -7.39 11.89
CA PRO A 209 5.89 -7.72 10.80
C PRO A 209 5.73 -6.74 9.64
N ILE A 210 6.84 -6.16 9.21
CA ILE A 210 6.98 -5.24 8.09
C ILE A 210 8.04 -5.74 7.09
N PRO A 211 7.94 -5.43 5.79
CA PRO A 211 8.99 -5.77 4.84
C PRO A 211 10.24 -4.91 5.06
N THR A 212 11.38 -5.39 4.62
CA THR A 212 12.67 -4.77 4.88
C THR A 212 12.81 -3.37 4.29
N TYR A 213 12.15 -3.08 3.16
CA TYR A 213 12.22 -1.76 2.53
C TYR A 213 11.59 -0.65 3.40
N LEU A 214 10.73 -1.00 4.38
CA LEU A 214 10.14 -0.09 5.34
C LEU A 214 10.93 0.03 6.66
N MET A 215 11.98 -0.78 6.85
CA MET A 215 12.78 -0.79 8.07
C MET A 215 13.81 0.34 8.05
N VAL A 216 13.56 1.43 8.76
CA VAL A 216 14.38 2.65 8.70
C VAL A 216 14.73 3.20 10.05
N ILE A 217 15.81 3.99 10.07
CA ILE A 217 16.13 4.97 11.11
C ILE A 217 16.22 6.36 10.51
N GLY A 218 15.87 7.37 11.29
CA GLY A 218 16.25 8.76 11.07
C GLY A 218 17.06 9.26 12.25
N ALA A 219 18.24 9.83 12.01
CA ALA A 219 19.08 10.39 13.07
C ALA A 219 19.59 11.78 12.68
N GLY A 220 19.43 12.74 13.57
CA GLY A 220 19.80 14.13 13.30
C GLY A 220 19.47 15.05 14.47
N PRO A 221 19.65 16.35 14.31
CA PRO A 221 19.27 17.35 15.32
C PRO A 221 17.76 17.61 15.32
N LEU A 222 16.96 16.54 15.28
CA LEU A 222 15.51 16.60 15.19
C LEU A 222 14.87 16.95 16.53
N VAL A 223 13.82 17.78 16.51
CA VAL A 223 12.90 17.96 17.63
C VAL A 223 11.65 17.12 17.40
N ASN A 224 11.10 16.55 18.47
CA ASN A 224 9.85 15.81 18.43
C ASN A 224 8.72 16.72 18.92
N VAL A 225 7.73 16.96 18.08
CA VAL A 225 6.54 17.75 18.41
C VAL A 225 5.32 16.83 18.38
N PRO A 226 4.68 16.57 19.53
CA PRO A 226 3.49 15.74 19.59
C PRO A 226 2.34 16.37 18.79
N LEU A 227 1.57 15.53 18.10
CA LEU A 227 0.28 15.84 17.49
C LEU A 227 -0.86 15.22 18.31
N ALA A 228 -2.10 15.36 17.81
CA ALA A 228 -3.25 14.67 18.40
C ALA A 228 -3.11 13.15 18.25
N THR A 229 -3.54 12.39 19.24
CA THR A 229 -3.66 10.93 19.16
C THR A 229 -4.85 10.52 18.31
N THR A 230 -4.78 9.34 17.70
CA THR A 230 -5.86 8.76 16.88
C THR A 230 -6.18 7.32 17.33
N GLY A 231 -7.24 6.71 16.77
CA GLY A 231 -7.62 5.35 17.10
C GLY A 231 -8.10 5.14 18.54
N CYS A 232 -8.29 6.23 19.28
CA CYS A 232 -8.82 6.18 20.65
C CYS A 232 -10.29 5.75 20.61
N ALA A 233 -10.56 4.45 20.68
CA ALA A 233 -11.92 3.99 20.97
C ALA A 233 -12.33 4.59 22.32
N GLN A 234 -13.53 5.18 22.40
CA GLN A 234 -14.03 5.87 23.60
C GLN A 234 -14.00 5.02 24.89
N ALA A 235 -13.83 3.70 24.76
CA ALA A 235 -13.80 2.75 25.87
C ALA A 235 -12.40 2.16 26.18
N ASP A 236 -11.39 2.37 25.31
CA ASP A 236 -10.06 1.75 25.47
C ASP A 236 -8.93 2.69 25.02
N VAL A 237 -8.42 3.46 25.98
CA VAL A 237 -7.30 4.38 25.75
C VAL A 237 -5.98 3.66 25.43
N SER A 238 -5.88 2.35 25.67
CA SER A 238 -4.69 1.55 25.30
C SER A 238 -4.54 1.40 23.78
N ARG A 239 -5.59 1.68 23.02
CA ARG A 239 -5.60 1.69 21.55
C ARG A 239 -5.29 3.04 20.93
N CYS A 240 -5.02 4.07 21.74
CA CYS A 240 -4.65 5.37 21.20
C CYS A 240 -3.29 5.29 20.50
N VAL A 241 -3.26 5.69 19.23
CA VAL A 241 -2.05 5.78 18.41
C VAL A 241 -1.46 7.18 18.56
N PRO A 242 -0.31 7.36 19.24
CA PRO A 242 0.33 8.65 19.33
C PRO A 242 0.85 9.07 17.96
N GLN A 243 0.60 10.33 17.60
CA GLN A 243 1.18 10.96 16.43
C GLN A 243 2.16 12.05 16.81
N SER A 244 3.20 12.24 16.01
CA SER A 244 4.19 13.29 16.23
C SER A 244 4.89 13.69 14.93
N VAL A 245 5.47 14.90 14.91
CA VAL A 245 6.36 15.36 13.85
C VAL A 245 7.78 15.42 14.38
N TYR A 246 8.71 14.80 13.69
CA TYR A 246 10.16 14.97 13.90
C TYR A 246 10.71 15.88 12.81
N LEU A 247 11.23 17.01 13.17
CA LEU A 247 11.69 18.02 12.20
C LEU A 247 12.90 18.78 12.72
N MET A 248 13.61 19.46 11.82
CA MET A 248 14.72 20.34 12.20
C MET A 248 14.19 21.51 13.05
N PRO A 249 14.91 21.95 14.10
CA PRO A 249 14.45 22.97 15.04
C PRO A 249 14.00 24.26 14.35
N GLU A 250 14.70 24.67 13.30
CA GLU A 250 14.43 25.87 12.51
C GLU A 250 13.11 25.86 11.74
N HIS A 251 12.46 24.70 11.63
CA HIS A 251 11.17 24.56 10.95
C HIS A 251 10.00 24.39 11.92
N GLN A 252 10.25 24.35 13.22
CA GLN A 252 9.22 24.10 14.24
C GLN A 252 8.09 25.15 14.24
N GLU A 253 8.41 26.40 13.93
CA GLU A 253 7.41 27.48 13.86
C GLU A 253 6.31 27.27 12.81
N TRP A 254 6.55 26.38 11.84
CA TRP A 254 5.54 26.06 10.82
C TRP A 254 4.42 25.16 11.34
N LEU A 255 4.61 24.50 12.46
CA LEU A 255 3.61 23.58 13.02
C LEU A 255 2.45 24.33 13.71
N PRO A 256 1.19 23.76 13.66
CA PRO A 256 0.87 22.47 13.09
C PRO A 256 0.82 22.43 11.56
N GLY A 257 0.70 23.59 10.84
CA GLY A 257 0.64 23.64 9.40
C GLY A 257 -0.28 22.57 8.81
N PRO A 258 0.11 21.84 7.74
CA PRO A 258 -0.71 20.81 7.12
C PRO A 258 -0.89 19.57 8.02
N PHE A 259 -0.06 19.38 9.05
CA PHE A 259 -0.18 18.25 9.98
C PHE A 259 -1.39 18.36 10.92
N ALA A 260 -2.09 19.51 10.95
CA ALA A 260 -3.40 19.61 11.59
C ALA A 260 -4.41 18.59 11.01
N ALA A 261 -4.21 18.18 9.75
CA ALA A 261 -5.03 17.18 9.08
C ALA A 261 -4.65 15.72 9.42
N ALA A 262 -3.49 15.45 10.04
CA ALA A 262 -3.00 14.08 10.23
C ALA A 262 -3.96 13.18 11.01
N ALA A 263 -4.49 13.64 12.15
CA ALA A 263 -5.46 12.87 12.93
C ALA A 263 -6.82 12.70 12.20
N PRO A 264 -7.43 13.74 11.60
CA PRO A 264 -8.62 13.59 10.76
C PRO A 264 -8.44 12.63 9.57
N ILE A 265 -7.27 12.58 8.92
CA ILE A 265 -6.96 11.64 7.83
C ILE A 265 -7.01 10.21 8.34
N VAL A 266 -6.32 9.89 9.43
CA VAL A 266 -6.35 8.55 10.05
C VAL A 266 -7.79 8.17 10.42
N ALA A 267 -8.56 9.06 11.04
CA ALA A 267 -9.94 8.80 11.42
C ALA A 267 -10.84 8.50 10.21
N LEU A 268 -10.65 9.20 9.08
CA LEU A 268 -11.36 8.90 7.84
C LEU A 268 -11.02 7.47 7.36
N PHE A 269 -9.74 7.12 7.29
CA PHE A 269 -9.30 5.84 6.77
C PHE A 269 -9.73 4.68 7.68
N GLU A 270 -9.64 4.84 9.00
CA GLU A 270 -10.18 3.86 9.96
C GLU A 270 -11.67 3.60 9.75
N SER A 271 -12.45 4.65 9.48
CA SER A 271 -13.89 4.52 9.23
C SER A 271 -14.23 3.73 7.95
N ARG A 272 -13.32 3.71 6.98
CA ARG A 272 -13.52 3.08 5.67
C ARG A 272 -12.92 1.68 5.58
N ILE A 273 -11.76 1.46 6.21
CA ILE A 273 -10.94 0.26 6.07
C ILE A 273 -10.97 -0.59 7.35
N GLY A 274 -10.70 0.03 8.49
CA GLY A 274 -10.52 -0.62 9.79
C GLY A 274 -9.43 0.05 10.61
N PRO A 275 -9.16 -0.45 11.83
CA PRO A 275 -8.25 0.20 12.77
C PRO A 275 -6.85 0.41 12.17
N PHE A 276 -6.18 1.48 12.61
CA PHE A 276 -4.79 1.74 12.28
C PHE A 276 -3.92 0.52 12.64
N PRO A 277 -3.02 0.08 11.76
CA PRO A 277 -2.36 -1.23 11.93
C PRO A 277 -1.22 -1.26 12.95
N TYR A 278 -0.71 -0.12 13.40
CA TYR A 278 0.55 -0.02 14.16
C TYR A 278 0.40 0.74 15.48
N GLU A 279 1.49 0.83 16.25
CA GLU A 279 1.52 1.37 17.60
C GLU A 279 1.72 2.90 17.66
N LYS A 280 2.23 3.51 16.59
CA LYS A 280 2.48 4.94 16.48
C LYS A 280 2.43 5.40 15.04
N LEU A 281 2.30 6.72 14.83
CA LEU A 281 2.55 7.36 13.54
C LEU A 281 3.44 8.59 13.72
N ALA A 282 4.66 8.53 13.20
CA ALA A 282 5.56 9.66 13.14
C ALA A 282 5.66 10.21 11.72
N HIS A 283 5.65 11.53 11.60
CA HIS A 283 5.94 12.27 10.38
C HIS A 283 7.33 12.87 10.50
N VAL A 284 8.26 12.51 9.62
CA VAL A 284 9.67 12.83 9.81
C VAL A 284 10.21 13.65 8.63
N GLN A 285 10.70 14.84 8.93
CA GLN A 285 11.52 15.58 7.97
C GLN A 285 12.84 14.82 7.75
N SER A 286 13.14 14.48 6.52
CA SER A 286 14.24 13.59 6.17
C SER A 286 14.99 14.05 4.92
N ALA A 287 15.96 13.25 4.51
CA ALA A 287 16.72 13.45 3.29
C ALA A 287 16.34 12.44 2.20
N THR A 288 15.12 11.88 2.25
CA THR A 288 14.63 11.00 1.19
C THR A 288 14.65 11.69 -0.17
N ARG A 289 14.90 10.91 -1.22
CA ARG A 289 14.84 11.40 -2.61
C ARG A 289 13.41 11.55 -3.13
N PHE A 290 12.46 10.91 -2.45
CA PHE A 290 11.04 10.95 -2.79
C PHE A 290 10.36 12.13 -2.07
N GLY A 291 9.20 12.59 -2.58
CA GLY A 291 8.40 13.62 -1.90
C GLY A 291 7.95 13.16 -0.53
N GLY A 292 7.42 11.93 -0.47
CA GLY A 292 7.15 11.14 0.73
C GLY A 292 7.74 9.75 0.59
N MET A 293 7.85 9.04 1.71
CA MET A 293 8.21 7.63 1.80
C MET A 293 7.50 7.03 3.01
N GLU A 294 6.68 6.07 2.74
CA GLU A 294 5.66 5.50 3.61
C GLU A 294 6.20 4.70 4.81
N ASN A 295 7.47 4.65 5.06
CA ASN A 295 8.08 3.75 6.07
C ASN A 295 7.15 3.50 7.26
N ALA A 296 6.88 2.24 7.54
CA ALA A 296 5.91 1.82 8.55
C ALA A 296 6.15 2.53 9.89
N THR A 297 5.11 3.17 10.43
CA THR A 297 5.12 3.95 11.68
C THR A 297 6.01 5.21 11.70
N ALA A 298 6.80 5.48 10.63
CA ALA A 298 7.72 6.60 10.56
C ALA A 298 7.83 7.13 9.12
N ILE A 299 6.78 7.80 8.64
CA ILE A 299 6.72 8.37 7.29
C ILE A 299 7.80 9.43 7.13
N PHE A 300 8.63 9.29 6.10
CA PHE A 300 9.69 10.26 5.79
C PHE A 300 9.23 11.19 4.66
N TYR A 301 9.46 12.50 4.84
CA TYR A 301 9.18 13.51 3.83
C TYR A 301 10.45 14.25 3.46
N ALA A 302 10.56 14.66 2.20
CA ALA A 302 11.68 15.42 1.70
C ALA A 302 11.92 16.72 2.50
N TYR A 303 13.19 17.01 2.78
CA TYR A 303 13.63 18.20 3.51
C TYR A 303 12.99 19.49 2.97
N ASP A 304 12.96 19.64 1.65
CA ASP A 304 12.50 20.84 0.94
C ASP A 304 11.01 21.15 1.19
N LEU A 305 10.19 20.13 1.43
CA LEU A 305 8.76 20.35 1.73
C LEU A 305 8.55 21.14 3.01
N PHE A 306 9.43 20.96 4.00
CA PHE A 306 9.44 21.74 5.24
C PHE A 306 10.12 23.10 5.05
N ALA A 307 11.32 23.10 4.46
CA ALA A 307 12.10 24.31 4.29
C ALA A 307 11.39 25.36 3.42
N LYS A 308 10.67 24.92 2.39
CA LYS A 308 9.89 25.78 1.49
C LYS A 308 8.43 25.94 1.92
N ARG A 309 7.98 25.21 2.96
CA ARG A 309 6.58 25.19 3.44
C ARG A 309 5.57 24.84 2.33
N THR A 310 5.94 23.88 1.48
CA THR A 310 5.15 23.50 0.29
C THR A 310 4.40 22.18 0.46
N MET A 311 4.55 21.49 1.60
CA MET A 311 3.81 20.27 1.86
C MET A 311 2.31 20.55 1.96
N GLY A 312 1.51 19.78 1.23
CA GLY A 312 0.05 19.82 1.30
C GLY A 312 -0.53 18.63 2.06
N GLU A 313 -1.79 18.72 2.44
CA GLU A 313 -2.51 17.62 3.09
C GLU A 313 -2.61 16.37 2.21
N GLY A 314 -2.62 16.54 0.87
CA GLY A 314 -2.69 15.43 -0.08
C GLY A 314 -1.53 14.44 0.03
N ILE A 315 -0.29 14.94 0.22
CA ILE A 315 0.86 14.05 0.41
C ILE A 315 0.79 13.36 1.78
N ILE A 316 0.34 14.06 2.84
CA ILE A 316 0.15 13.45 4.16
C ILE A 316 -0.89 12.34 4.08
N ALA A 317 -1.99 12.55 3.35
CA ALA A 317 -3.03 11.55 3.15
C ALA A 317 -2.53 10.35 2.34
N HIS A 318 -1.76 10.58 1.27
CA HIS A 318 -1.14 9.54 0.45
C HIS A 318 -0.24 8.63 1.30
N GLU A 319 0.76 9.22 1.96
CA GLU A 319 1.70 8.44 2.78
C GLU A 319 1.02 7.76 3.99
N THR A 320 -0.02 8.39 4.55
CA THR A 320 -0.80 7.78 5.64
C THR A 320 -1.62 6.58 5.16
N ALA A 321 -2.14 6.59 3.93
CA ALA A 321 -2.91 5.48 3.37
C ALA A 321 -2.05 4.22 3.18
N HIS A 322 -0.78 4.42 2.87
CA HIS A 322 0.18 3.32 2.77
C HIS A 322 0.27 2.48 4.03
N GLN A 323 0.05 3.05 5.22
CA GLN A 323 0.10 2.28 6.47
C GLN A 323 -0.86 1.07 6.44
N TRP A 324 -2.00 1.16 5.70
CA TRP A 324 -2.91 0.04 5.43
C TRP A 324 -2.52 -0.73 4.17
N PHE A 325 -2.23 0.00 3.06
CA PHE A 325 -2.00 -0.56 1.72
C PHE A 325 -0.57 -0.27 1.24
N GLY A 326 0.27 -1.27 1.23
CA GLY A 326 1.72 -1.19 1.05
C GLY A 326 2.45 -1.72 2.29
N ASP A 327 2.11 -1.20 3.47
CA ASP A 327 2.77 -1.55 4.74
C ASP A 327 2.11 -2.73 5.43
N ALA A 328 0.88 -2.59 5.92
CA ALA A 328 0.20 -3.68 6.62
C ALA A 328 -0.21 -4.81 5.65
N VAL A 329 -0.77 -4.48 4.50
CA VAL A 329 -0.98 -5.41 3.40
C VAL A 329 0.00 -5.04 2.28
N THR A 330 1.08 -5.80 2.14
CA THR A 330 2.14 -5.53 1.17
C THR A 330 1.94 -6.39 -0.07
N GLU A 331 2.17 -5.84 -1.25
CA GLU A 331 2.27 -6.64 -2.47
C GLU A 331 3.35 -7.71 -2.34
N ARG A 332 3.03 -8.93 -2.78
CA ARG A 332 3.97 -10.07 -2.72
C ARG A 332 5.13 -9.90 -3.69
N GLU A 333 4.89 -9.20 -4.80
CA GLU A 333 5.82 -8.98 -5.90
C GLU A 333 5.70 -7.54 -6.41
N TRP A 334 6.82 -6.91 -6.72
CA TRP A 334 6.88 -5.52 -7.17
C TRP A 334 6.01 -5.21 -8.38
N GLY A 335 5.77 -6.17 -9.27
CA GLY A 335 4.89 -5.98 -10.43
C GLY A 335 3.42 -5.68 -10.07
N HIS A 336 3.03 -5.83 -8.80
CA HIS A 336 1.73 -5.48 -8.25
C HIS A 336 1.73 -4.18 -7.42
N LEU A 337 2.71 -3.30 -7.61
CA LEU A 337 2.90 -2.05 -6.86
C LEU A 337 1.65 -1.13 -6.82
N TRP A 338 0.77 -1.24 -7.79
CA TRP A 338 -0.50 -0.50 -7.79
C TRP A 338 -1.39 -0.79 -6.55
N LEU A 339 -1.21 -1.96 -5.89
CA LEU A 339 -1.90 -2.31 -4.63
C LEU A 339 -1.46 -1.43 -3.46
N SER A 340 -0.31 -0.78 -3.58
CA SER A 340 0.21 0.24 -2.67
C SER A 340 -0.13 1.63 -3.22
N GLU A 341 0.46 2.02 -4.33
CA GLU A 341 0.42 3.38 -4.88
C GLU A 341 -0.95 3.81 -5.41
N GLY A 342 -1.68 2.90 -6.06
CA GLY A 342 -3.03 3.17 -6.55
C GLY A 342 -4.01 3.41 -5.41
N PHE A 343 -3.88 2.63 -4.32
CA PHE A 343 -4.68 2.84 -3.11
C PHE A 343 -4.35 4.18 -2.46
N ALA A 344 -3.07 4.49 -2.24
CA ALA A 344 -2.64 5.74 -1.63
C ALA A 344 -3.12 6.95 -2.44
N THR A 345 -3.02 6.88 -3.77
CA THR A 345 -3.53 7.91 -4.69
C THR A 345 -5.04 8.10 -4.54
N TYR A 346 -5.81 7.01 -4.50
CA TYR A 346 -7.27 7.10 -4.40
C TYR A 346 -7.72 7.58 -3.00
N PHE A 347 -7.08 7.13 -1.94
CA PHE A 347 -7.41 7.55 -0.57
C PHE A 347 -7.02 9.00 -0.30
N ALA A 348 -5.96 9.53 -0.94
CA ALA A 348 -5.66 10.96 -0.94
C ALA A 348 -6.78 11.77 -1.61
N ALA A 349 -7.34 11.29 -2.73
CA ALA A 349 -8.50 11.91 -3.36
C ALA A 349 -9.76 11.84 -2.48
N LEU A 350 -9.99 10.73 -1.76
CA LEU A 350 -11.08 10.63 -0.78
C LEU A 350 -10.91 11.61 0.40
N TRP A 351 -9.66 11.91 0.80
CA TRP A 351 -9.39 13.00 1.73
C TRP A 351 -9.76 14.36 1.15
N THR A 352 -9.44 14.62 -0.12
CA THR A 352 -9.88 15.84 -0.82
C THR A 352 -11.41 15.94 -0.82
N GLN A 353 -12.13 14.84 -1.08
CA GLN A 353 -13.58 14.81 -0.99
C GLN A 353 -14.09 15.19 0.41
N LYS A 354 -13.47 14.61 1.45
CA LYS A 354 -13.85 14.87 2.85
C LYS A 354 -13.58 16.29 3.29
N SER A 355 -12.43 16.86 2.91
CA SER A 355 -11.95 18.16 3.38
C SER A 355 -12.45 19.34 2.54
N ARG A 356 -12.69 19.15 1.22
CA ARG A 356 -13.01 20.21 0.24
C ARG A 356 -14.30 19.96 -0.53
N GLY A 357 -14.96 18.81 -0.33
CA GLY A 357 -16.23 18.46 -0.96
C GLY A 357 -16.13 17.85 -2.36
N ASP A 358 -17.28 17.36 -2.85
CA ASP A 358 -17.40 16.66 -4.13
C ASP A 358 -16.91 17.45 -5.36
N PRO A 359 -17.09 18.78 -5.48
CA PRO A 359 -16.54 19.50 -6.64
C PRO A 359 -15.01 19.41 -6.74
N ALA A 360 -14.31 19.55 -5.61
CA ALA A 360 -12.85 19.44 -5.56
C ALA A 360 -12.38 18.02 -5.89
N PHE A 361 -13.05 17.00 -5.34
CA PHE A 361 -12.79 15.60 -5.66
C PHE A 361 -12.96 15.31 -7.16
N ARG A 362 -14.09 15.75 -7.77
CA ARG A 362 -14.30 15.55 -9.21
C ARG A 362 -13.25 16.24 -10.07
N ALA A 363 -12.82 17.44 -9.68
CA ALA A 363 -11.76 18.17 -10.39
C ALA A 363 -10.41 17.42 -10.30
N GLU A 364 -10.08 16.86 -9.14
CA GLU A 364 -8.89 16.05 -8.93
C GLU A 364 -8.93 14.78 -9.77
N MET A 365 -10.05 14.03 -9.75
CA MET A 365 -10.20 12.83 -10.57
C MET A 365 -10.16 13.13 -12.08
N ALA A 366 -10.69 14.27 -12.51
CA ALA A 366 -10.56 14.71 -13.90
C ALA A 366 -9.09 15.00 -14.27
N THR A 367 -8.35 15.65 -13.39
CA THR A 367 -6.89 15.89 -13.59
C THR A 367 -6.13 14.56 -13.69
N ILE A 368 -6.40 13.62 -12.81
CA ILE A 368 -5.80 12.29 -12.83
C ILE A 368 -6.13 11.58 -14.16
N ARG A 369 -7.38 11.66 -14.62
CA ARG A 369 -7.78 11.08 -15.90
C ARG A 369 -7.00 11.66 -17.07
N GLU A 370 -6.84 12.98 -17.15
CA GLU A 370 -6.08 13.62 -18.22
C GLU A 370 -4.59 13.23 -18.18
N GLN A 371 -3.99 13.10 -17.00
CA GLN A 371 -2.62 12.58 -16.86
C GLN A 371 -2.49 11.16 -17.43
N ILE A 372 -3.42 10.26 -17.11
CA ILE A 372 -3.44 8.90 -17.64
C ILE A 372 -3.56 8.90 -19.16
N LEU A 373 -4.48 9.70 -19.71
CA LEU A 373 -4.69 9.77 -21.15
C LEU A 373 -3.48 10.37 -21.91
N ALA A 374 -2.70 11.23 -21.28
CA ALA A 374 -1.55 11.88 -21.90
C ALA A 374 -0.26 11.04 -21.86
N ASP A 375 -0.16 10.07 -20.95
CA ASP A 375 1.10 9.36 -20.70
C ASP A 375 1.29 8.15 -21.63
N SER A 376 2.41 8.14 -22.35
CA SER A 376 2.77 7.05 -23.26
C SER A 376 3.04 5.71 -22.56
N VAL A 377 3.45 5.72 -21.29
CA VAL A 377 3.66 4.49 -20.51
C VAL A 377 2.35 3.71 -20.42
N VAL A 378 1.22 4.41 -20.21
CA VAL A 378 -0.10 3.80 -20.16
C VAL A 378 -0.46 3.09 -21.46
N ALA A 379 -0.11 3.67 -22.61
CA ALA A 379 -0.42 3.09 -23.92
C ALA A 379 0.33 1.76 -24.19
N HIS A 380 1.49 1.56 -23.56
CA HIS A 380 2.40 0.46 -23.91
C HIS A 380 2.60 -0.57 -22.81
N ARG A 381 2.26 -0.26 -21.56
CA ARG A 381 2.48 -1.15 -20.42
C ARG A 381 1.20 -1.32 -19.60
N PRO A 382 0.97 -2.52 -19.05
CA PRO A 382 -0.15 -2.75 -18.13
C PRO A 382 0.13 -2.14 -16.75
N VAL A 383 -0.89 -2.07 -15.92
CA VAL A 383 -0.75 -1.69 -14.49
C VAL A 383 0.00 -2.78 -13.73
N ILE A 384 -0.37 -4.05 -13.93
CA ILE A 384 0.36 -5.20 -13.37
C ILE A 384 1.48 -5.55 -14.33
N ASP A 385 2.70 -5.13 -13.99
CA ASP A 385 3.86 -5.34 -14.85
C ASP A 385 4.92 -6.20 -14.16
N THR A 386 4.74 -7.51 -14.24
CA THR A 386 5.66 -8.50 -13.66
C THR A 386 6.90 -8.75 -14.52
N THR A 387 7.02 -8.09 -15.68
CA THR A 387 8.17 -8.22 -16.57
C THR A 387 9.25 -7.15 -16.31
N GLN A 388 8.93 -6.13 -15.50
CA GLN A 388 9.86 -5.05 -15.17
C GLN A 388 10.90 -5.52 -14.17
N THR A 389 12.18 -5.35 -14.53
CA THR A 389 13.34 -5.67 -13.69
C THR A 389 13.98 -4.44 -13.06
N ASP A 390 13.81 -3.27 -13.66
CA ASP A 390 14.11 -1.99 -13.01
C ASP A 390 12.89 -1.54 -12.21
N TYR A 391 12.89 -1.82 -10.93
CA TYR A 391 11.74 -1.50 -10.06
C TYR A 391 11.49 0.00 -9.92
N LEU A 392 12.50 0.87 -10.10
CA LEU A 392 12.28 2.32 -10.13
C LEU A 392 11.37 2.74 -11.30
N ALA A 393 11.40 2.00 -12.40
CA ALA A 393 10.51 2.24 -13.54
C ALA A 393 9.04 1.85 -13.28
N LEU A 394 8.73 1.18 -12.17
CA LEU A 394 7.35 0.93 -11.71
C LEU A 394 6.72 2.17 -11.06
N LEU A 395 7.53 3.15 -10.64
CA LEU A 395 7.03 4.45 -10.15
C LEU A 395 6.57 5.31 -11.34
N ASN A 396 5.42 5.00 -11.88
CA ASN A 396 4.89 5.62 -13.10
C ASN A 396 3.36 5.79 -13.02
N THR A 397 2.79 6.45 -14.00
CA THR A 397 1.35 6.74 -14.10
C THR A 397 0.45 5.50 -13.99
N ASN A 398 0.93 4.30 -14.39
CA ASN A 398 0.15 3.08 -14.24
C ASN A 398 -0.04 2.67 -12.77
N SER A 399 1.04 2.71 -11.97
CA SER A 399 0.95 2.30 -10.55
C SER A 399 0.15 3.32 -9.72
N TYR A 400 0.34 4.62 -9.97
CA TYR A 400 -0.29 5.71 -9.21
C TYR A 400 -1.67 6.08 -9.77
N GLN A 401 -1.68 6.88 -10.84
CA GLN A 401 -2.87 7.53 -11.38
C GLN A 401 -3.86 6.51 -11.92
N LYS A 402 -3.41 5.59 -12.78
CA LYS A 402 -4.29 4.58 -13.37
C LYS A 402 -4.76 3.58 -12.33
N GLY A 403 -3.89 3.13 -11.41
CA GLY A 403 -4.26 2.29 -10.29
C GLY A 403 -5.34 2.94 -9.42
N GLY A 404 -5.16 4.20 -9.04
CA GLY A 404 -6.14 4.98 -8.27
C GLY A 404 -7.45 5.21 -9.03
N TYR A 405 -7.37 5.50 -10.33
CA TYR A 405 -8.56 5.70 -11.16
C TYR A 405 -9.36 4.41 -11.38
N VAL A 406 -8.68 3.27 -11.47
CA VAL A 406 -9.34 1.96 -11.52
C VAL A 406 -10.14 1.70 -10.23
N LEU A 407 -9.59 2.04 -9.05
CA LEU A 407 -10.34 1.97 -7.79
C LEU A 407 -11.54 2.91 -7.78
N TYR A 408 -11.41 4.13 -8.31
CA TYR A 408 -12.53 5.07 -8.45
C TYR A 408 -13.65 4.50 -9.33
N MET A 409 -13.32 3.95 -10.52
CA MET A 409 -14.31 3.32 -11.40
C MET A 409 -14.98 2.13 -10.71
N LEU A 410 -14.20 1.30 -10.03
CA LEU A 410 -14.72 0.14 -9.30
C LEU A 410 -15.66 0.54 -8.16
N HIS A 411 -15.26 1.54 -7.36
CA HIS A 411 -16.09 2.09 -6.29
C HIS A 411 -17.45 2.61 -6.82
N ARG A 412 -17.42 3.36 -7.92
CA ARG A 412 -18.66 3.85 -8.57
C ARG A 412 -19.57 2.73 -9.07
N GLN A 413 -18.99 1.63 -9.55
CA GLN A 413 -19.77 0.48 -10.04
C GLN A 413 -20.34 -0.39 -8.91
N LEU A 414 -19.67 -0.50 -7.79
CA LEU A 414 -20.07 -1.35 -6.67
C LEU A 414 -20.90 -0.61 -5.62
N GLY A 415 -20.72 0.71 -5.53
CA GLY A 415 -21.25 1.54 -4.44
C GLY A 415 -20.49 1.34 -3.12
N ASP A 416 -20.72 2.27 -2.18
CA ASP A 416 -19.99 2.32 -0.89
C ASP A 416 -20.00 1.00 -0.13
N SER A 417 -21.17 0.36 -0.04
CA SER A 417 -21.35 -0.83 0.79
C SER A 417 -20.48 -2.00 0.32
N ALA A 418 -20.56 -2.35 -0.96
CA ALA A 418 -19.83 -3.49 -1.51
C ALA A 418 -18.33 -3.16 -1.64
N PHE A 419 -17.97 -1.96 -2.08
CA PHE A 419 -16.58 -1.56 -2.24
C PHE A 419 -15.84 -1.53 -0.90
N PHE A 420 -16.30 -0.75 0.07
CA PHE A 420 -15.64 -0.69 1.39
C PHE A 420 -15.83 -1.96 2.21
N GLY A 421 -16.91 -2.72 1.98
CA GLY A 421 -17.07 -4.07 2.53
C GLY A 421 -15.94 -5.00 2.11
N GLY A 422 -15.66 -5.05 0.80
CA GLY A 422 -14.56 -5.83 0.24
C GLY A 422 -13.18 -5.35 0.71
N LEU A 423 -12.96 -4.03 0.81
CA LEU A 423 -11.69 -3.49 1.33
C LEU A 423 -11.47 -3.84 2.79
N ARG A 424 -12.51 -3.80 3.63
CA ARG A 424 -12.41 -4.25 5.04
C ARG A 424 -12.07 -5.73 5.15
N SER A 425 -12.68 -6.58 4.31
CA SER A 425 -12.34 -8.00 4.25
C SER A 425 -10.90 -8.21 3.79
N TYR A 426 -10.49 -7.53 2.72
CA TYR A 426 -9.12 -7.57 2.21
C TYR A 426 -8.09 -7.19 3.27
N TYR A 427 -8.29 -6.05 3.95
CA TYR A 427 -7.43 -5.62 5.05
C TYR A 427 -7.42 -6.63 6.20
N THR A 428 -8.59 -7.09 6.65
CA THR A 428 -8.69 -8.01 7.80
C THR A 428 -7.99 -9.34 7.54
N ASN A 429 -8.12 -9.87 6.31
CA ASN A 429 -7.62 -11.20 5.96
C ASN A 429 -6.13 -11.19 5.58
N HIS A 430 -5.59 -10.04 5.14
CA HIS A 430 -4.22 -9.96 4.63
C HIS A 430 -3.30 -9.04 5.45
N ARG A 431 -3.80 -8.30 6.45
CA ARG A 431 -2.97 -7.41 7.28
C ARG A 431 -1.81 -8.15 7.90
N HIS A 432 -0.66 -7.48 7.95
CA HIS A 432 0.64 -7.99 8.39
C HIS A 432 1.16 -9.16 7.55
N GLY A 433 0.58 -9.35 6.36
CA GLY A 433 0.99 -10.33 5.37
C GLY A 433 1.14 -9.70 3.99
N ASN A 434 1.14 -10.57 2.97
CA ASN A 434 1.28 -10.21 1.57
C ASN A 434 0.03 -10.54 0.78
N ALA A 435 -0.21 -9.80 -0.30
CA ALA A 435 -1.31 -10.06 -1.22
C ALA A 435 -0.90 -9.82 -2.69
N LEU A 436 -1.66 -10.40 -3.60
CA LEU A 436 -1.64 -10.11 -5.03
C LEU A 436 -2.98 -9.50 -5.46
N THR A 437 -3.05 -9.00 -6.66
CA THR A 437 -4.29 -8.43 -7.24
C THR A 437 -5.47 -9.39 -7.20
N ASP A 438 -5.22 -10.69 -7.39
CA ASP A 438 -6.30 -11.69 -7.37
C ASP A 438 -6.86 -11.92 -5.96
N ASP A 439 -6.07 -11.70 -4.90
CA ASP A 439 -6.56 -11.73 -3.51
C ASP A 439 -7.55 -10.56 -3.27
N LEU A 440 -7.20 -9.34 -3.70
CA LEU A 440 -8.10 -8.19 -3.65
C LEU A 440 -9.38 -8.44 -4.45
N ARG A 441 -9.25 -8.98 -5.67
CA ARG A 441 -10.40 -9.31 -6.52
C ARG A 441 -11.35 -10.26 -5.82
N ALA A 442 -10.84 -11.32 -5.21
CA ALA A 442 -11.65 -12.32 -4.54
C ALA A 442 -12.49 -11.72 -3.40
N GLU A 443 -11.91 -10.84 -2.57
CA GLU A 443 -12.62 -10.15 -1.49
C GLU A 443 -13.71 -9.20 -2.01
N LEU A 444 -13.43 -8.49 -3.10
CA LEU A 444 -14.39 -7.59 -3.74
C LEU A 444 -15.52 -8.36 -4.44
N GLU A 445 -15.23 -9.48 -5.11
CA GLU A 445 -16.21 -10.38 -5.71
C GLU A 445 -17.15 -10.97 -4.65
N HIS A 446 -16.57 -11.39 -3.51
CA HIS A 446 -17.36 -11.88 -2.37
C HIS A 446 -18.31 -10.80 -1.83
N SER A 447 -17.79 -9.58 -1.61
CA SER A 447 -18.58 -8.46 -1.10
C SER A 447 -19.65 -7.97 -2.08
N ALA A 448 -19.36 -7.99 -3.39
CA ALA A 448 -20.24 -7.53 -4.45
C ALA A 448 -21.29 -8.59 -4.88
N GLY A 449 -21.07 -9.86 -4.55
CA GLY A 449 -21.93 -10.97 -4.98
C GLY A 449 -21.90 -11.23 -6.50
N ARG A 450 -20.88 -10.76 -7.21
CA ARG A 450 -20.73 -10.91 -8.67
C ARG A 450 -19.27 -11.00 -9.11
N PRO A 451 -18.98 -11.64 -10.26
CA PRO A 451 -17.63 -11.72 -10.79
C PRO A 451 -17.13 -10.34 -11.24
N LEU A 452 -15.83 -10.08 -11.03
CA LEU A 452 -15.13 -8.87 -11.45
C LEU A 452 -13.92 -9.19 -12.37
N GLY A 453 -13.76 -10.44 -12.76
CA GLY A 453 -12.62 -10.91 -13.56
C GLY A 453 -12.43 -10.09 -14.85
N GLN A 454 -13.51 -9.80 -15.62
CA GLN A 454 -13.45 -8.97 -16.83
C GLN A 454 -12.95 -7.55 -16.51
N PHE A 455 -13.43 -6.93 -15.42
CA PHE A 455 -13.00 -5.60 -15.01
C PHE A 455 -11.51 -5.56 -14.68
N PHE A 456 -11.04 -6.51 -13.85
CA PHE A 456 -9.63 -6.58 -13.46
C PHE A 456 -8.71 -6.90 -14.64
N ASP A 457 -9.12 -7.79 -15.54
CA ASP A 457 -8.34 -8.12 -16.72
C ASP A 457 -8.17 -6.91 -17.64
N GLN A 458 -9.25 -6.25 -18.00
CA GLN A 458 -9.21 -5.17 -19.00
C GLN A 458 -8.47 -3.92 -18.50
N TRP A 459 -8.57 -3.57 -17.19
CA TRP A 459 -8.01 -2.32 -16.68
C TRP A 459 -6.60 -2.46 -16.10
N LEU A 460 -6.24 -3.66 -15.62
CA LEU A 460 -4.98 -3.87 -14.91
C LEU A 460 -3.97 -4.72 -15.68
N ARG A 461 -4.44 -5.69 -16.48
CA ARG A 461 -3.55 -6.64 -17.18
C ARG A 461 -3.28 -6.26 -18.63
N ARG A 462 -4.04 -5.32 -19.18
CA ARG A 462 -3.88 -4.84 -20.56
C ARG A 462 -3.27 -3.44 -20.56
N PRO A 463 -2.38 -3.12 -21.51
CA PRO A 463 -1.94 -1.75 -21.76
C PRO A 463 -3.08 -0.91 -22.36
N GLY A 464 -2.91 0.41 -22.33
CA GLY A 464 -3.86 1.33 -22.96
C GLY A 464 -5.07 1.68 -22.12
N VAL A 465 -6.03 2.30 -22.78
CA VAL A 465 -7.36 2.70 -22.31
C VAL A 465 -8.41 2.30 -23.35
N ALA A 466 -9.69 2.39 -23.01
CA ALA A 466 -10.74 2.12 -23.98
C ALA A 466 -10.82 3.24 -25.04
N GLU A 467 -10.97 2.88 -26.32
CA GLU A 467 -11.10 3.83 -27.43
C GLU A 467 -12.30 3.43 -28.33
N PRO A 468 -13.54 3.53 -27.80
CA PRO A 468 -14.74 3.22 -28.58
C PRO A 468 -15.09 4.36 -29.53
N SER A 469 -15.49 4.02 -30.77
CA SER A 469 -16.19 4.90 -31.70
C SER A 469 -17.68 4.58 -31.62
N ILE A 470 -18.52 5.58 -31.28
CA ILE A 470 -19.97 5.39 -31.01
C ILE A 470 -20.80 6.26 -31.93
N GLY A 471 -21.53 5.61 -32.85
CA GLY A 471 -22.60 6.20 -33.62
C GLY A 471 -23.98 5.86 -33.06
N TRP A 472 -25.01 6.59 -33.46
CA TRP A 472 -26.37 6.29 -33.04
C TRP A 472 -27.39 6.47 -34.17
N ALA A 473 -28.49 5.72 -34.10
CA ALA A 473 -29.61 5.81 -35.02
C ALA A 473 -30.93 5.85 -34.24
N TYR A 474 -31.90 6.55 -34.79
CA TYR A 474 -33.28 6.58 -34.31
C TYR A 474 -34.21 5.90 -35.32
N ASP A 475 -34.99 4.96 -34.86
CA ASP A 475 -36.08 4.35 -35.66
C ASP A 475 -37.43 4.92 -35.22
N ALA A 476 -38.08 5.64 -36.12
CA ALA A 476 -39.39 6.26 -35.89
C ALA A 476 -40.54 5.24 -35.86
N SER A 477 -40.37 4.07 -36.50
CA SER A 477 -41.45 3.06 -36.59
C SER A 477 -41.71 2.38 -35.25
N ASP A 478 -40.70 2.20 -34.44
CA ASP A 478 -40.80 1.59 -33.10
C ASP A 478 -40.36 2.51 -31.96
N SER A 479 -39.99 3.78 -32.29
CA SER A 479 -39.58 4.81 -31.34
C SER A 479 -38.37 4.37 -30.52
N THR A 480 -37.37 3.76 -31.14
CA THR A 480 -36.15 3.28 -30.49
C THR A 480 -34.90 4.06 -30.89
N VAL A 481 -33.93 4.09 -29.99
CA VAL A 481 -32.57 4.59 -30.26
C VAL A 481 -31.59 3.44 -30.09
N THR A 482 -30.72 3.26 -31.06
CA THR A 482 -29.66 2.26 -31.03
C THR A 482 -28.27 2.91 -31.12
N LEU A 483 -27.30 2.37 -30.38
CA LEU A 483 -25.90 2.73 -30.48
C LEU A 483 -25.18 1.68 -31.33
N ALA A 484 -24.41 2.13 -32.33
CA ALA A 484 -23.47 1.30 -33.07
C ALA A 484 -22.09 1.58 -32.51
N VAL A 485 -21.48 0.60 -31.87
CA VAL A 485 -20.17 0.74 -31.18
C VAL A 485 -19.12 -0.08 -31.91
N GLN A 486 -18.00 0.54 -32.19
CA GLN A 486 -16.79 -0.13 -32.66
C GLN A 486 -15.66 0.15 -31.69
N GLN A 487 -14.94 -0.90 -31.28
CA GLN A 487 -13.76 -0.81 -30.41
C GLN A 487 -12.55 -1.34 -31.16
N ASP A 488 -11.39 -0.70 -30.95
CA ASP A 488 -10.13 -1.27 -31.39
C ASP A 488 -9.85 -2.57 -30.61
N SER A 489 -9.44 -3.61 -31.30
CA SER A 489 -9.16 -4.92 -30.74
C SER A 489 -7.67 -5.18 -30.48
N THR A 490 -6.79 -4.22 -30.71
CA THR A 490 -5.33 -4.37 -30.54
C THR A 490 -4.97 -4.91 -29.14
N HIS A 491 -5.64 -4.38 -28.09
CA HIS A 491 -5.50 -4.86 -26.72
C HIS A 491 -6.78 -5.56 -26.19
N GLY A 492 -7.70 -5.93 -27.08
CA GLY A 492 -9.00 -6.50 -26.76
C GLY A 492 -10.07 -5.45 -26.46
N ALA A 493 -11.32 -5.79 -26.72
CA ALA A 493 -12.44 -4.91 -26.44
C ALA A 493 -12.75 -4.83 -24.95
N TYR A 494 -13.30 -3.69 -24.51
CA TYR A 494 -13.66 -3.39 -23.12
C TYR A 494 -15.15 -3.54 -22.88
N GLU A 495 -15.53 -4.01 -21.71
CA GLU A 495 -16.89 -3.85 -21.20
C GLU A 495 -16.97 -2.48 -20.53
N LEU A 496 -17.91 -1.62 -21.01
CA LEU A 496 -18.01 -0.24 -20.55
C LEU A 496 -19.42 0.04 -20.01
N PRO A 497 -19.56 0.36 -18.72
CA PRO A 497 -20.79 0.91 -18.16
C PRO A 497 -20.91 2.38 -18.58
N LEU A 498 -21.68 2.64 -19.65
CA LEU A 498 -21.77 3.94 -20.29
C LEU A 498 -23.03 4.68 -19.84
N THR A 499 -22.87 5.88 -19.32
CA THR A 499 -23.97 6.84 -19.15
C THR A 499 -24.15 7.64 -20.44
N VAL A 500 -25.38 7.72 -20.93
CA VAL A 500 -25.76 8.55 -22.08
C VAL A 500 -26.72 9.64 -21.62
N LEU A 501 -26.38 10.90 -21.86
CA LEU A 501 -27.25 12.04 -21.64
C LEU A 501 -27.97 12.38 -22.97
N ILE A 502 -29.28 12.29 -22.97
CA ILE A 502 -30.09 12.40 -24.17
C ILE A 502 -30.91 13.69 -24.11
N GLY A 503 -30.80 14.54 -25.13
CA GLY A 503 -31.65 15.71 -25.33
C GLY A 503 -32.94 15.31 -26.01
N GLU A 504 -34.09 15.52 -25.36
CA GLU A 504 -35.42 15.23 -25.92
C GLU A 504 -36.16 16.54 -26.25
N PRO A 505 -36.80 16.69 -27.44
CA PRO A 505 -37.38 17.95 -27.89
C PRO A 505 -38.41 18.56 -26.93
N ALA A 506 -39.17 17.72 -26.23
CA ALA A 506 -40.28 18.15 -25.35
C ALA A 506 -40.03 17.91 -23.86
N ALA A 507 -39.08 17.02 -23.51
CA ALA A 507 -38.88 16.55 -22.14
C ALA A 507 -37.56 17.03 -21.52
N GLY A 508 -36.74 17.81 -22.24
CA GLY A 508 -35.43 18.30 -21.76
C GLY A 508 -34.34 17.26 -21.88
N GLN A 509 -33.67 16.93 -20.77
CA GLN A 509 -32.55 15.96 -20.75
C GLN A 509 -32.91 14.72 -19.94
N ARG A 510 -32.56 13.54 -20.44
CA ARG A 510 -32.71 12.25 -19.76
C ARG A 510 -31.37 11.52 -19.71
N ARG A 511 -31.02 10.96 -18.55
CA ARG A 511 -29.83 10.09 -18.37
C ARG A 511 -30.25 8.63 -18.49
N ILE A 512 -29.49 7.86 -19.25
CA ILE A 512 -29.67 6.42 -19.41
C ILE A 512 -28.33 5.74 -19.25
N ASP A 513 -28.30 4.69 -18.41
CA ASP A 513 -27.13 3.85 -18.24
C ASP A 513 -27.29 2.57 -19.07
N VAL A 514 -26.25 2.22 -19.83
CA VAL A 514 -26.18 0.99 -20.64
C VAL A 514 -24.80 0.35 -20.48
N THR A 515 -24.72 -0.95 -20.70
CA THR A 515 -23.43 -1.65 -20.77
C THR A 515 -23.08 -1.92 -22.23
N ILE A 516 -21.95 -1.39 -22.67
CA ILE A 516 -21.33 -1.77 -23.94
C ILE A 516 -20.58 -3.09 -23.71
N PRO A 517 -20.91 -4.18 -24.41
CA PRO A 517 -20.25 -5.46 -24.22
C PRO A 517 -18.81 -5.45 -24.74
N ALA A 518 -17.93 -6.27 -24.17
CA ALA A 518 -16.54 -6.45 -24.58
C ALA A 518 -16.45 -7.16 -25.96
N ARG A 519 -16.83 -6.45 -27.02
CA ARG A 519 -16.82 -6.93 -28.41
C ARG A 519 -16.30 -5.85 -29.34
N ALA A 520 -15.54 -6.23 -30.37
CA ALA A 520 -15.02 -5.30 -31.36
C ALA A 520 -16.14 -4.50 -32.08
N ARG A 521 -17.31 -5.10 -32.24
CA ARG A 521 -18.51 -4.43 -32.76
C ARG A 521 -19.73 -4.85 -31.95
N ALA A 522 -20.56 -3.88 -31.60
CA ALA A 522 -21.82 -4.11 -30.89
C ALA A 522 -22.89 -3.14 -31.35
N VAL A 523 -24.14 -3.59 -31.30
CA VAL A 523 -25.33 -2.74 -31.42
C VAL A 523 -26.06 -2.83 -30.08
N VAL A 524 -26.28 -1.68 -29.43
CA VAL A 524 -26.91 -1.61 -28.11
C VAL A 524 -28.13 -0.72 -28.18
N ALA A 525 -29.31 -1.28 -27.89
CA ALA A 525 -30.55 -0.50 -27.81
C ALA A 525 -30.57 0.27 -26.48
N LEU A 526 -30.92 1.56 -26.55
CA LEU A 526 -31.15 2.34 -25.33
C LEU A 526 -32.49 1.95 -24.71
N PRO A 527 -32.53 1.79 -23.35
CA PRO A 527 -33.78 1.48 -22.66
C PRO A 527 -34.86 2.57 -22.84
N GLY A 528 -36.10 2.13 -23.05
CA GLY A 528 -37.26 3.02 -23.15
C GLY A 528 -37.67 3.36 -24.58
N ARG A 529 -38.72 4.21 -24.69
CA ARG A 529 -39.25 4.72 -25.96
C ARG A 529 -38.92 6.20 -26.09
N PHE A 530 -38.71 6.64 -27.34
CA PHE A 530 -38.40 8.01 -27.72
C PHE A 530 -39.47 8.52 -28.69
N PRO A 531 -40.50 9.24 -28.20
CA PRO A 531 -41.62 9.68 -29.04
C PRO A 531 -41.22 10.53 -30.23
N ALA A 532 -40.06 11.17 -30.15
CA ALA A 532 -39.45 11.93 -31.23
C ALA A 532 -37.96 11.64 -31.28
N ARG A 533 -37.34 11.93 -32.45
CA ARG A 533 -35.87 11.81 -32.58
C ARG A 533 -35.18 12.70 -31.59
N PRO A 534 -34.25 12.18 -30.78
CA PRO A 534 -33.41 12.97 -29.87
C PRO A 534 -32.65 14.08 -30.60
N THR A 535 -32.50 15.22 -29.95
CA THR A 535 -31.73 16.37 -30.47
C THR A 535 -30.22 16.21 -30.28
N SER A 536 -29.81 15.48 -29.24
CA SER A 536 -28.41 15.21 -28.94
C SER A 536 -28.25 13.94 -28.10
N LEU A 537 -27.09 13.28 -28.23
CA LEU A 537 -26.62 12.26 -27.33
C LEU A 537 -25.19 12.66 -26.89
N THR A 538 -24.96 12.75 -25.58
CA THR A 538 -23.63 12.96 -25.00
C THR A 538 -23.24 11.70 -24.26
N PHE A 539 -22.12 11.11 -24.62
CA PHE A 539 -21.60 9.87 -24.03
C PHE A 539 -20.66 10.22 -22.88
N ASP A 540 -20.79 9.51 -21.76
CA ASP A 540 -20.01 9.72 -20.54
C ASP A 540 -19.90 11.21 -20.12
N PRO A 541 -21.05 11.88 -19.89
CA PRO A 541 -21.10 13.33 -19.63
C PRO A 541 -20.33 13.76 -18.38
N ASP A 542 -20.07 12.82 -17.46
CA ASP A 542 -19.33 13.07 -16.22
C ASP A 542 -17.83 12.72 -16.35
N HIS A 543 -17.38 12.28 -17.54
CA HIS A 543 -16.02 11.79 -17.78
C HIS A 543 -15.58 10.72 -16.78
N PHE A 544 -16.51 9.81 -16.46
CA PHE A 544 -16.28 8.76 -15.48
C PHE A 544 -15.41 7.62 -16.03
N LEU A 545 -15.55 7.32 -17.31
CA LEU A 545 -14.82 6.22 -17.93
C LEU A 545 -13.38 6.63 -18.28
N LEU A 546 -12.45 5.70 -18.10
CA LEU A 546 -11.10 5.85 -18.62
C LEU A 546 -11.10 5.49 -20.11
N ALA A 547 -11.67 6.37 -20.91
CA ALA A 547 -11.89 6.15 -22.33
C ALA A 547 -11.70 7.43 -23.16
N ARG A 548 -11.29 7.24 -24.45
CA ARG A 548 -11.37 8.24 -25.50
C ARG A 548 -12.53 7.85 -26.42
N ILE A 549 -13.67 8.51 -26.25
CA ILE A 549 -14.89 8.21 -27.03
C ILE A 549 -14.84 9.03 -28.32
N GLY A 550 -14.70 8.33 -29.45
CA GLY A 550 -14.75 8.90 -30.79
C GLY A 550 -16.16 8.86 -31.38
N HIS A 551 -16.38 9.69 -32.43
CA HIS A 551 -17.53 9.62 -33.29
C HIS A 551 -17.12 8.99 -34.62
N PRO A 552 -18.00 8.18 -35.29
CA PRO A 552 -17.69 7.56 -36.57
C PRO A 552 -17.57 8.55 -37.69
#